data_8dd22fd0c6e9addf8482c06ecf3f5cc7
#
_entry.id   8dd22fd0c6e9addf8482c06ecf3f5cc7
#
_cell.length_a   1.000
_cell.length_b   1.000
_cell.length_c   1.000
_cell.angle_alpha   90.00
_cell.angle_beta   90.00
_cell.angle_gamma   90.00
#
_symmetry.space_group_name_H-M   'P 1'
#
loop_
_entity.id
_entity.type
_entity.pdbx_description
1 polymer ?
#
loop_
_entity_poly.entity_id
_entity_poly.type
_entity_poly.pdbx_seq_one_letter_code
_entity_poly.pdbx_strand_id
1 'polypeptide(L)'
;TADRAGKHRCQTIAYECGFSKYKYFSDSFEKSFRTTPQQYRRRYQSRTIAVQAYSCRALEGQELELLLQKFCRKSEEILLDWGGRYEEKPLRRPRCVSLAGAAYDHITCFPELRRLREELGLDTVALDLDFLRRYRNSPRVLNYILNDLWSLRMRLRVCVPPGEPLRGLREELEPLRERFLRPGGELEVIVLAAPGEEERARTLAEALSAGRLPVRVTGAEHRPEANALYGSGYMPGYLLHTMASSRGSRMPRLTLLDGDSGVALLTPEGLKRPVYHLLSLLEQLGDTVIAQGDMYLAARQSGREDIQVLLYHYDACFDTLFEGGSRVEEQAPFVELMKDHDYNREVTLSVRGMTGRFAIRKYRLTSEEYASRYRDFPLPPADRLSAETLRVLNGTLAPEMSLNLLELDGAYHLTLKLAPFEILLLCFEKL
;
A
#
# COMPACT_ATOMS: atom_id res chain seq x y z
N THR A 1 48.39 -3.03 -8.83
CA THR A 1 47.97 -4.44 -9.08
C THR A 1 46.45 -4.63 -8.96
N ALA A 2 45.75 -3.93 -8.06
CA ALA A 2 44.30 -4.01 -7.88
C ALA A 2 43.51 -3.48 -9.10
N ASP A 3 44.03 -2.50 -9.81
CA ASP A 3 43.37 -1.84 -10.96
C ASP A 3 43.35 -2.74 -12.20
N ARG A 4 44.35 -3.63 -12.39
CA ARG A 4 44.38 -4.59 -13.50
C ARG A 4 43.38 -5.74 -13.31
N ALA A 5 43.19 -6.22 -12.09
CA ALA A 5 42.21 -7.27 -11.78
C ALA A 5 40.76 -6.80 -11.96
N GLY A 6 40.48 -5.52 -11.62
CA GLY A 6 39.18 -4.90 -11.86
C GLY A 6 38.84 -4.74 -13.34
N LYS A 7 39.83 -4.37 -14.17
CA LYS A 7 39.65 -4.18 -15.61
C LYS A 7 39.42 -5.54 -16.31
N HIS A 8 40.12 -6.60 -15.88
CA HIS A 8 39.94 -7.93 -16.41
C HIS A 8 38.51 -8.49 -16.20
N ARG A 9 37.95 -8.29 -15.03
CA ARG A 9 36.57 -8.73 -14.72
C ARG A 9 35.51 -7.95 -15.52
N CYS A 10 35.69 -6.66 -15.79
CA CYS A 10 34.76 -5.89 -16.62
C CYS A 10 34.84 -6.31 -18.11
N GLN A 11 36.01 -6.76 -18.59
CA GLN A 11 36.16 -7.31 -19.94
C GLN A 11 35.43 -8.65 -20.07
N THR A 12 35.51 -9.52 -19.08
CA THR A 12 34.79 -10.79 -19.04
C THR A 12 33.29 -10.56 -19.14
N ILE A 13 32.74 -9.66 -18.30
CA ILE A 13 31.32 -9.29 -18.34
C ILE A 13 30.92 -8.74 -19.72
N ALA A 14 31.75 -7.89 -20.33
CA ALA A 14 31.45 -7.36 -21.66
C ALA A 14 31.30 -8.46 -22.71
N TYR A 15 32.18 -9.46 -22.69
CA TYR A 15 32.10 -10.59 -23.59
C TYR A 15 30.92 -11.52 -23.30
N GLU A 16 30.62 -11.75 -22.02
CA GLU A 16 29.45 -12.53 -21.58
C GLU A 16 28.13 -11.83 -21.98
N CYS A 17 28.10 -10.48 -22.01
CA CYS A 17 26.99 -9.69 -22.52
C CYS A 17 26.94 -9.57 -24.05
N GLY A 18 27.81 -10.30 -24.80
CA GLY A 18 27.80 -10.36 -26.25
C GLY A 18 28.53 -9.21 -26.97
N PHE A 19 29.26 -8.36 -26.24
CA PHE A 19 30.04 -7.29 -26.88
C PHE A 19 31.37 -7.85 -27.46
N SER A 20 31.65 -7.56 -28.70
CA SER A 20 32.87 -8.02 -29.38
C SER A 20 34.15 -7.30 -28.87
N LYS A 21 34.01 -6.12 -28.25
CA LYS A 21 35.12 -5.34 -27.66
C LYS A 21 34.65 -4.64 -26.42
N TYR A 22 35.50 -4.61 -25.35
CA TYR A 22 35.25 -3.91 -24.13
C TYR A 22 34.90 -2.40 -24.31
N LYS A 23 35.51 -1.76 -25.35
CA LYS A 23 35.24 -0.36 -25.66
C LYS A 23 33.75 -0.13 -25.96
N TYR A 24 33.12 -0.96 -26.76
CA TYR A 24 31.70 -0.83 -27.11
C TYR A 24 30.79 -1.05 -25.92
N PHE A 25 31.16 -1.98 -25.03
CA PHE A 25 30.46 -2.17 -23.75
C PHE A 25 30.61 -0.91 -22.88
N SER A 26 31.84 -0.38 -22.72
CA SER A 26 32.10 0.81 -21.89
C SER A 26 31.35 2.03 -22.41
N ASP A 27 31.37 2.25 -23.73
CA ASP A 27 30.70 3.40 -24.36
C ASP A 27 29.15 3.28 -24.22
N SER A 28 28.61 2.08 -24.37
CA SER A 28 27.19 1.80 -24.17
C SER A 28 26.78 1.95 -22.70
N PHE A 29 27.61 1.44 -21.81
CA PHE A 29 27.41 1.54 -20.37
C PHE A 29 27.45 3.02 -19.91
N GLU A 30 28.41 3.79 -20.41
CA GLU A 30 28.55 5.20 -20.08
C GLU A 30 27.39 6.06 -20.62
N LYS A 31 26.86 5.70 -21.80
CA LYS A 31 25.64 6.31 -22.33
C LYS A 31 24.42 6.04 -21.45
N SER A 32 24.30 4.79 -20.93
CA SER A 32 23.13 4.35 -20.14
C SER A 32 23.23 4.79 -18.68
N PHE A 33 24.44 4.76 -18.09
CA PHE A 33 24.64 4.98 -16.65
C PHE A 33 25.42 6.24 -16.33
N ARG A 34 25.81 7.05 -17.33
CA ARG A 34 26.60 8.29 -17.21
C ARG A 34 27.86 8.16 -16.35
N THR A 35 28.39 6.94 -16.28
CA THR A 35 29.61 6.61 -15.53
C THR A 35 30.27 5.40 -16.17
N THR A 36 31.61 5.29 -16.08
CA THR A 36 32.30 4.11 -16.63
C THR A 36 32.03 2.86 -15.79
N PRO A 37 32.06 1.63 -16.38
CA PRO A 37 31.92 0.38 -15.64
C PRO A 37 32.87 0.23 -14.46
N GLN A 38 34.09 0.80 -14.55
CA GLN A 38 35.06 0.78 -13.48
C GLN A 38 34.69 1.74 -12.33
N GLN A 39 34.24 2.97 -12.66
CA GLN A 39 33.79 3.95 -11.66
C GLN A 39 32.53 3.46 -10.97
N TYR A 40 31.59 2.89 -11.74
CA TYR A 40 30.40 2.26 -11.21
C TYR A 40 30.77 1.16 -10.22
N ARG A 41 31.66 0.23 -10.59
CA ARG A 41 32.15 -0.82 -9.70
C ARG A 41 32.84 -0.28 -8.46
N ARG A 42 33.72 0.71 -8.54
CA ARG A 42 34.41 1.34 -7.38
C ARG A 42 33.38 1.97 -6.43
N ARG A 43 32.35 2.63 -6.96
CA ARG A 43 31.29 3.25 -6.18
C ARG A 43 30.45 2.23 -5.43
N TYR A 44 30.28 1.05 -5.98
CA TYR A 44 29.44 -0.01 -5.43
C TYR A 44 30.22 -1.17 -4.77
N GLN A 45 31.52 -1.36 -5.04
CA GLN A 45 32.32 -2.40 -4.37
C GLN A 45 32.51 -2.19 -2.87
N SER A 46 32.56 -0.98 -2.39
CA SER A 46 32.57 -0.68 -0.95
C SER A 46 31.21 -0.98 -0.27
N ARG A 47 30.15 -1.18 -1.05
CA ARG A 47 28.80 -1.46 -0.60
C ARG A 47 28.40 -2.94 -0.83
N THR A 48 29.20 -3.71 -1.56
CA THR A 48 28.87 -5.10 -2.00
C THR A 48 28.90 -6.11 -0.84
N ILE A 49 29.40 -5.76 0.34
CA ILE A 49 29.36 -6.66 1.51
C ILE A 49 27.92 -6.91 1.99
N ALA A 50 27.01 -5.97 1.79
CA ALA A 50 25.60 -6.13 2.15
C ALA A 50 24.77 -6.91 1.11
N VAL A 51 25.17 -6.88 -0.16
CA VAL A 51 24.45 -7.57 -1.26
C VAL A 51 24.75 -9.08 -1.33
N GLN A 52 25.83 -9.54 -0.72
CA GLN A 52 26.15 -10.98 -0.66
C GLN A 52 25.27 -11.80 0.29
N ALA A 53 24.49 -11.15 1.16
CA ALA A 53 23.54 -11.84 2.05
C ALA A 53 22.20 -12.18 1.34
N TYR A 54 21.88 -11.52 0.24
CA TYR A 54 20.79 -11.97 -0.60
C TYR A 54 21.29 -13.13 -1.46
N SER A 55 20.88 -14.35 -1.11
CA SER A 55 21.01 -15.49 -2.01
C SER A 55 20.27 -15.14 -3.30
N CYS A 56 20.99 -14.60 -4.27
CA CYS A 56 20.54 -14.60 -5.65
C CYS A 56 20.37 -16.09 -6.00
N ARG A 57 19.17 -16.62 -5.83
CA ARG A 57 18.76 -17.78 -6.63
C ARG A 57 19.10 -17.40 -8.06
N ALA A 58 19.96 -18.17 -8.69
CA ALA A 58 20.22 -18.01 -10.11
C ALA A 58 18.85 -18.04 -10.80
N LEU A 59 18.39 -16.88 -11.28
CA LEU A 59 17.15 -16.78 -12.05
C LEU A 59 17.46 -17.51 -13.36
N GLU A 60 16.84 -18.67 -13.54
CA GLU A 60 17.02 -19.45 -14.76
C GLU A 60 16.25 -18.77 -15.90
N GLY A 61 16.93 -18.56 -17.01
CA GLY A 61 16.56 -18.09 -18.34
C GLY A 61 15.23 -17.30 -18.50
N GLN A 62 14.08 -17.92 -18.26
CA GLN A 62 12.77 -17.29 -18.45
C GLN A 62 12.42 -16.23 -17.40
N GLU A 63 12.83 -16.40 -16.15
CA GLU A 63 12.58 -15.42 -15.11
C GLU A 63 13.46 -14.17 -15.26
N LEU A 64 14.71 -14.36 -15.71
CA LEU A 64 15.62 -13.26 -16.03
C LEU A 64 15.11 -12.49 -17.25
N GLU A 65 14.59 -13.19 -18.27
CA GLU A 65 14.05 -12.57 -19.49
C GLU A 65 12.75 -11.79 -19.20
N LEU A 66 11.88 -12.31 -18.34
CA LEU A 66 10.69 -11.59 -17.83
C LEU A 66 11.07 -10.37 -16.99
N LEU A 67 12.10 -10.49 -16.15
CA LEU A 67 12.64 -9.36 -15.39
C LEU A 67 13.23 -8.31 -16.31
N LEU A 68 14.08 -8.71 -17.26
CA LEU A 68 14.68 -7.81 -18.25
C LEU A 68 13.62 -7.16 -19.15
N GLN A 69 12.57 -7.88 -19.55
CA GLN A 69 11.45 -7.30 -20.30
C GLN A 69 10.66 -6.28 -19.50
N LYS A 70 10.48 -6.50 -18.19
CA LYS A 70 9.87 -5.52 -17.28
C LYS A 70 10.73 -4.27 -17.11
N PHE A 71 12.05 -4.44 -16.95
CA PHE A 71 13.00 -3.31 -16.90
C PHE A 71 13.15 -2.58 -18.24
N CYS A 72 12.90 -3.24 -19.37
CA CYS A 72 12.99 -2.62 -20.70
C CYS A 72 11.74 -1.84 -21.11
N ARG A 73 10.60 -2.01 -20.45
CA ARG A 73 9.41 -1.18 -20.69
C ARG A 73 9.59 0.20 -20.05
N LYS A 74 10.23 1.10 -20.80
CA LYS A 74 10.49 2.49 -20.37
C LYS A 74 9.26 3.40 -20.49
N SER A 75 8.22 3.00 -21.22
CA SER A 75 7.03 3.82 -21.49
C SER A 75 5.75 2.99 -21.48
N GLU A 76 4.66 3.55 -20.96
CA GLU A 76 3.31 3.00 -21.03
C GLU A 76 2.37 4.01 -21.67
N GLU A 77 1.63 3.57 -22.69
CA GLU A 77 0.59 4.36 -23.34
C GLU A 77 -0.79 3.94 -22.81
N ILE A 78 -1.51 4.88 -22.25
CA ILE A 78 -2.85 4.69 -21.70
C ILE A 78 -3.84 5.45 -22.60
N LEU A 79 -4.75 4.71 -23.20
CA LEU A 79 -5.79 5.26 -24.06
C LEU A 79 -7.16 5.02 -23.44
N LEU A 80 -7.87 6.11 -23.15
CA LEU A 80 -9.24 6.09 -22.62
C LEU A 80 -10.16 6.91 -23.53
N ASP A 81 -11.45 6.54 -23.57
CA ASP A 81 -12.50 7.29 -24.25
C ASP A 81 -13.49 7.84 -23.22
N TRP A 82 -13.75 9.15 -23.20
CA TRP A 82 -14.61 9.81 -22.21
C TRP A 82 -16.00 9.19 -22.15
N GLY A 83 -16.67 9.06 -23.24
CA GLY A 83 -18.00 8.43 -23.34
C GLY A 83 -17.96 6.92 -23.67
N GLY A 84 -16.78 6.29 -23.53
CA GLY A 84 -16.56 4.90 -23.92
C GLY A 84 -17.39 3.91 -23.12
N ARG A 85 -17.75 2.80 -23.77
CA ARG A 85 -18.31 1.63 -23.10
C ARG A 85 -17.15 0.73 -22.64
N TYR A 86 -17.12 0.44 -21.36
CA TYR A 86 -16.10 -0.39 -20.73
C TYR A 86 -16.72 -1.61 -20.07
N GLU A 87 -15.94 -2.67 -19.93
CA GLU A 87 -16.27 -3.76 -19.01
C GLU A 87 -16.08 -3.26 -17.57
N GLU A 88 -17.19 -2.99 -16.91
CA GLU A 88 -17.19 -2.43 -15.56
C GLU A 88 -16.97 -3.50 -14.52
N LYS A 89 -15.99 -3.27 -13.65
CA LYS A 89 -15.70 -4.14 -12.48
C LYS A 89 -15.75 -3.33 -11.19
N PRO A 90 -16.35 -3.83 -10.12
CA PRO A 90 -16.40 -3.09 -8.86
C PRO A 90 -14.99 -2.84 -8.33
N LEU A 91 -14.71 -1.60 -7.96
CA LEU A 91 -13.45 -1.24 -7.32
C LEU A 91 -13.42 -1.76 -5.88
N ARG A 92 -12.49 -2.67 -5.61
CA ARG A 92 -12.26 -3.20 -4.27
C ARG A 92 -11.29 -2.31 -3.51
N ARG A 93 -11.77 -1.65 -2.46
CA ARG A 93 -10.97 -0.82 -1.56
C ARG A 93 -10.80 -1.48 -0.21
N PRO A 94 -9.70 -1.21 0.53
CA PRO A 94 -9.61 -1.56 1.94
C PRO A 94 -10.73 -0.87 2.72
N ARG A 95 -11.48 -1.62 3.51
CA ARG A 95 -12.58 -1.10 4.33
C ARG A 95 -12.42 -1.39 5.81
N CYS A 96 -11.38 -2.14 6.16
CA CYS A 96 -11.16 -2.64 7.51
C CYS A 96 -9.92 -2.06 8.14
N VAL A 97 -10.05 -1.57 9.37
CA VAL A 97 -8.94 -1.16 10.24
C VAL A 97 -8.92 -2.01 11.50
N SER A 98 -7.75 -2.37 11.98
CA SER A 98 -7.57 -3.14 13.19
C SER A 98 -7.22 -2.28 14.38
N LEU A 99 -7.77 -2.63 15.54
CA LEU A 99 -7.39 -2.09 16.84
C LEU A 99 -6.40 -3.01 17.59
N ALA A 100 -5.87 -4.05 16.93
CA ALA A 100 -4.90 -4.95 17.55
C ALA A 100 -3.65 -4.20 18.05
N GLY A 101 -3.11 -4.65 19.17
CA GLY A 101 -1.86 -4.12 19.74
C GLY A 101 -2.01 -2.87 20.60
N ALA A 102 -2.88 -1.93 20.25
CA ALA A 102 -3.07 -0.67 20.99
C ALA A 102 -4.05 -0.83 22.15
N ALA A 103 -3.81 -0.11 23.22
CA ALA A 103 -4.83 0.12 24.25
C ALA A 103 -5.88 1.08 23.69
N TYR A 104 -7.17 0.74 23.85
CA TYR A 104 -8.24 1.64 23.44
C TYR A 104 -8.40 2.76 24.45
N ASP A 105 -8.26 3.99 23.99
CA ASP A 105 -8.59 5.20 24.70
C ASP A 105 -9.72 5.93 23.96
N HIS A 106 -10.85 6.13 24.66
CA HIS A 106 -12.02 6.78 24.08
C HIS A 106 -11.72 8.20 23.57
N ILE A 107 -10.89 8.95 24.30
CA ILE A 107 -10.58 10.35 23.96
C ILE A 107 -9.81 10.42 22.64
N THR A 108 -8.90 9.48 22.42
CA THR A 108 -8.04 9.43 21.24
C THR A 108 -8.65 8.60 20.10
N CYS A 109 -9.12 7.38 20.42
CA CYS A 109 -9.53 6.44 19.38
C CYS A 109 -10.88 6.78 18.74
N PHE A 110 -11.86 7.26 19.51
CA PHE A 110 -13.19 7.56 18.98
C PHE A 110 -13.20 8.66 17.91
N PRO A 111 -12.58 9.82 18.13
CA PRO A 111 -12.48 10.86 17.10
C PRO A 111 -11.74 10.37 15.86
N GLU A 112 -10.67 9.60 16.04
CA GLU A 112 -9.89 9.09 14.92
C GLU A 112 -10.67 8.04 14.12
N LEU A 113 -11.37 7.11 14.74
CA LEU A 113 -12.25 6.16 14.04
C LEU A 113 -13.36 6.87 13.26
N ARG A 114 -13.94 7.93 13.80
CA ARG A 114 -14.91 8.77 13.08
C ARG A 114 -14.27 9.36 11.84
N ARG A 115 -13.09 9.97 11.97
CA ARG A 115 -12.34 10.57 10.87
C ARG A 115 -11.99 9.53 9.80
N LEU A 116 -11.50 8.35 10.19
CA LEU A 116 -11.20 7.26 9.25
C LEU A 116 -12.42 6.83 8.44
N ARG A 117 -13.59 6.80 9.09
CA ARG A 117 -14.82 6.49 8.41
C ARG A 117 -15.24 7.56 7.41
N GLU A 118 -15.17 8.83 7.82
CA GLU A 118 -15.60 9.97 6.99
C GLU A 118 -14.64 10.28 5.85
N GLU A 119 -13.32 10.22 6.11
CA GLU A 119 -12.29 10.59 5.14
C GLU A 119 -11.81 9.42 4.27
N LEU A 120 -11.81 8.20 4.80
CA LEU A 120 -11.24 7.01 4.15
C LEU A 120 -12.27 5.91 3.85
N GLY A 121 -13.55 6.15 4.16
CA GLY A 121 -14.61 5.17 3.96
C GLY A 121 -14.39 3.83 4.69
N LEU A 122 -13.55 3.80 5.73
CA LEU A 122 -13.33 2.59 6.52
C LEU A 122 -14.56 2.35 7.40
N ASP A 123 -15.27 1.30 7.13
CA ASP A 123 -16.54 0.97 7.76
C ASP A 123 -16.49 -0.24 8.68
N THR A 124 -15.34 -0.93 8.72
CA THR A 124 -15.15 -2.18 9.45
C THR A 124 -13.98 -2.05 10.43
N VAL A 125 -14.20 -2.47 11.67
CA VAL A 125 -13.16 -2.60 12.68
C VAL A 125 -12.87 -4.05 12.98
N ALA A 126 -11.60 -4.46 12.87
CA ALA A 126 -11.17 -5.79 13.26
C ALA A 126 -10.62 -5.78 14.70
N LEU A 127 -11.12 -6.71 15.49
CA LEU A 127 -10.61 -7.05 16.82
C LEU A 127 -10.02 -8.46 16.78
N ASP A 128 -8.95 -8.70 17.50
CA ASP A 128 -8.48 -10.05 17.79
C ASP A 128 -8.92 -10.49 19.20
N LEU A 129 -8.76 -11.76 19.49
CA LEU A 129 -9.13 -12.31 20.80
C LEU A 129 -8.30 -11.70 21.94
N ASP A 130 -7.03 -11.37 21.69
CA ASP A 130 -6.18 -10.75 22.70
C ASP A 130 -6.68 -9.37 23.09
N PHE A 131 -7.23 -8.61 22.14
CA PHE A 131 -7.91 -7.36 22.40
C PHE A 131 -9.12 -7.58 23.32
N LEU A 132 -10.00 -8.53 22.99
CA LEU A 132 -11.18 -8.83 23.79
C LEU A 132 -10.82 -9.32 25.21
N ARG A 133 -9.83 -10.18 25.32
CA ARG A 133 -9.33 -10.72 26.59
C ARG A 133 -8.71 -9.68 27.48
N ARG A 134 -8.03 -8.69 26.92
CA ARG A 134 -7.47 -7.54 27.66
C ARG A 134 -8.56 -6.80 28.44
N TYR A 135 -9.74 -6.67 27.89
CA TYR A 135 -10.85 -5.96 28.51
C TYR A 135 -11.88 -6.87 29.21
N ARG A 136 -11.65 -8.19 29.24
CA ARG A 136 -12.55 -9.17 29.88
C ARG A 136 -12.83 -8.83 31.34
N ASN A 137 -11.80 -8.44 32.08
CA ASN A 137 -11.91 -8.05 33.51
C ASN A 137 -12.41 -6.62 33.71
N SER A 138 -12.70 -5.90 32.64
CA SER A 138 -13.15 -4.51 32.64
C SER A 138 -14.40 -4.35 31.78
N PRO A 139 -15.52 -4.97 32.10
CA PRO A 139 -16.71 -5.05 31.23
C PRO A 139 -17.30 -3.66 30.92
N ARG A 140 -17.09 -2.69 31.81
CA ARG A 140 -17.48 -1.30 31.54
C ARG A 140 -16.70 -0.70 30.38
N VAL A 141 -15.39 -0.92 30.34
CA VAL A 141 -14.52 -0.43 29.26
C VAL A 141 -14.88 -1.11 27.94
N LEU A 142 -15.05 -2.43 27.94
CA LEU A 142 -15.50 -3.14 26.75
C LEU A 142 -16.85 -2.60 26.25
N ASN A 143 -17.79 -2.35 27.12
CA ASN A 143 -19.08 -1.75 26.76
C ASN A 143 -18.93 -0.35 26.16
N TYR A 144 -18.01 0.49 26.64
CA TYR A 144 -17.71 1.77 26.01
C TYR A 144 -17.19 1.60 24.60
N ILE A 145 -16.20 0.74 24.40
CA ILE A 145 -15.63 0.46 23.08
C ILE A 145 -16.73 0.01 22.10
N LEU A 146 -17.55 -0.95 22.53
CA LEU A 146 -18.64 -1.47 21.70
C LEU A 146 -19.73 -0.42 21.42
N ASN A 147 -19.98 0.51 22.37
CA ASN A 147 -20.90 1.63 22.15
C ASN A 147 -20.33 2.63 21.14
N ASP A 148 -19.04 2.91 21.20
CA ASP A 148 -18.36 3.79 20.25
C ASP A 148 -18.47 3.24 18.83
N LEU A 149 -18.10 1.97 18.66
CA LEU A 149 -18.19 1.30 17.36
C LEU A 149 -19.63 1.27 16.81
N TRP A 150 -20.58 0.97 17.70
CA TRP A 150 -22.00 1.00 17.34
C TRP A 150 -22.48 2.39 16.93
N SER A 151 -22.13 3.43 17.69
CA SER A 151 -22.55 4.81 17.39
C SER A 151 -21.97 5.32 16.08
N LEU A 152 -20.78 4.87 15.73
CA LEU A 152 -20.15 5.13 14.45
C LEU A 152 -20.70 4.22 13.32
N ARG A 153 -21.62 3.30 13.62
CA ARG A 153 -22.12 2.30 12.66
C ARG A 153 -21.00 1.52 11.97
N MET A 154 -19.95 1.19 12.72
CA MET A 154 -18.88 0.35 12.24
C MET A 154 -19.32 -1.12 12.26
N ARG A 155 -18.98 -1.85 11.21
CA ARG A 155 -19.06 -3.32 11.20
C ARG A 155 -17.99 -3.87 12.12
N LEU A 156 -18.31 -4.93 12.85
CA LEU A 156 -17.35 -5.58 13.72
C LEU A 156 -16.86 -6.88 13.11
N ARG A 157 -15.57 -7.02 12.97
CA ARG A 157 -14.90 -8.25 12.55
C ARG A 157 -14.07 -8.79 13.70
N VAL A 158 -14.24 -10.06 14.04
CA VAL A 158 -13.42 -10.72 15.07
C VAL A 158 -12.56 -11.79 14.42
N CYS A 159 -11.25 -11.66 14.58
CA CYS A 159 -10.27 -12.61 14.05
C CYS A 159 -9.94 -13.64 15.13
N VAL A 160 -10.13 -14.91 14.79
CA VAL A 160 -10.00 -16.06 15.70
C VAL A 160 -8.95 -17.03 15.16
N PRO A 161 -7.91 -17.40 15.95
CA PRO A 161 -7.00 -18.47 15.60
C PRO A 161 -7.69 -19.84 15.56
N PRO A 162 -7.26 -20.79 14.71
CA PRO A 162 -7.95 -22.09 14.54
C PRO A 162 -7.82 -23.04 15.72
N GLY A 163 -6.85 -22.80 16.62
CA GLY A 163 -6.58 -23.64 17.81
C GLY A 163 -7.38 -23.27 19.05
N GLU A 164 -8.26 -22.28 18.98
CA GLU A 164 -8.99 -21.79 20.17
C GLU A 164 -10.07 -22.78 20.66
N PRO A 165 -10.18 -22.97 21.99
CA PRO A 165 -11.19 -23.87 22.57
C PRO A 165 -12.58 -23.26 22.44
N LEU A 166 -13.51 -24.01 21.82
CA LEU A 166 -14.86 -23.56 21.46
C LEU A 166 -15.67 -23.01 22.65
N ARG A 167 -15.55 -23.65 23.85
CA ARG A 167 -16.36 -23.27 25.02
C ARG A 167 -16.05 -21.84 25.48
N GLY A 168 -14.79 -21.51 25.73
CA GLY A 168 -14.38 -20.17 26.15
C GLY A 168 -14.65 -19.11 25.07
N LEU A 169 -14.45 -19.48 23.82
CA LEU A 169 -14.66 -18.60 22.68
C LEU A 169 -16.14 -18.17 22.53
N ARG A 170 -17.08 -19.07 22.74
CA ARG A 170 -18.53 -18.73 22.71
C ARG A 170 -18.88 -17.70 23.80
N GLU A 171 -18.37 -17.87 25.00
CA GLU A 171 -18.59 -16.94 26.10
C GLU A 171 -17.98 -15.55 25.80
N GLU A 172 -16.82 -15.51 25.13
CA GLU A 172 -16.15 -14.26 24.74
C GLU A 172 -16.91 -13.53 23.60
N LEU A 173 -17.52 -14.25 22.68
CA LEU A 173 -18.24 -13.71 21.52
C LEU A 173 -19.70 -13.33 21.81
N GLU A 174 -20.31 -13.87 22.87
CA GLU A 174 -21.75 -13.66 23.18
C GLU A 174 -22.13 -12.18 23.35
N PRO A 175 -21.38 -11.34 24.11
CA PRO A 175 -21.70 -9.92 24.23
C PRO A 175 -21.65 -9.17 22.89
N LEU A 176 -20.77 -9.60 21.97
CA LEU A 176 -20.67 -9.02 20.63
C LEU A 176 -21.86 -9.45 19.77
N ARG A 177 -22.24 -10.73 19.85
CA ARG A 177 -23.41 -11.28 19.17
C ARG A 177 -24.69 -10.54 19.55
N GLU A 178 -24.96 -10.41 20.84
CA GLU A 178 -26.15 -9.74 21.35
C GLU A 178 -26.27 -8.29 20.87
N ARG A 179 -25.15 -7.60 20.70
CA ARG A 179 -25.13 -6.21 20.30
C ARG A 179 -25.12 -6.01 18.80
N PHE A 180 -24.23 -6.70 18.06
CA PHE A 180 -23.97 -6.43 16.64
C PHE A 180 -24.81 -7.27 15.68
N LEU A 181 -25.54 -8.29 16.14
CA LEU A 181 -26.53 -8.98 15.32
C LEU A 181 -27.95 -8.41 15.44
N ARG A 182 -28.12 -7.28 16.14
CA ARG A 182 -29.38 -6.51 16.13
C ARG A 182 -29.49 -5.68 14.84
N PRO A 183 -30.72 -5.28 14.45
CA PRO A 183 -30.91 -4.40 13.30
C PRO A 183 -30.03 -3.15 13.39
N GLY A 184 -29.23 -2.92 12.34
CA GLY A 184 -28.28 -1.81 12.24
C GLY A 184 -26.85 -2.10 12.71
N GLY A 185 -26.57 -3.31 13.21
CA GLY A 185 -25.20 -3.79 13.47
C GLY A 185 -24.84 -4.92 12.53
N GLU A 186 -23.55 -5.10 12.30
CA GLU A 186 -23.00 -6.22 11.53
C GLU A 186 -21.81 -6.81 12.29
N LEU A 187 -21.85 -8.13 12.51
CA LEU A 187 -20.76 -8.91 13.11
C LEU A 187 -20.29 -9.95 12.10
N GLU A 188 -18.99 -10.04 11.88
CA GLU A 188 -18.36 -11.11 11.11
C GLU A 188 -17.27 -11.77 11.97
N VAL A 189 -17.29 -13.08 12.10
CA VAL A 189 -16.22 -13.85 12.75
C VAL A 189 -15.36 -14.49 11.66
N ILE A 190 -14.06 -14.24 11.69
CA ILE A 190 -13.10 -14.80 10.74
C ILE A 190 -12.19 -15.79 11.48
N VAL A 191 -12.24 -17.05 11.08
CA VAL A 191 -11.28 -18.05 11.53
C VAL A 191 -10.09 -18.02 10.57
N LEU A 192 -8.91 -17.72 11.11
CA LEU A 192 -7.66 -17.58 10.35
C LEU A 192 -7.02 -18.96 10.20
N ALA A 193 -6.93 -19.49 8.99
CA ALA A 193 -6.29 -20.78 8.73
C ALA A 193 -4.83 -20.57 8.32
N ALA A 194 -3.86 -20.96 9.15
CA ALA A 194 -2.48 -21.09 8.73
C ALA A 194 -2.31 -22.29 7.78
N PRO A 195 -1.27 -22.32 6.94
CA PRO A 195 -0.99 -23.49 6.11
C PRO A 195 -0.89 -24.77 6.94
N GLY A 196 -1.69 -25.77 6.58
CA GLY A 196 -1.79 -27.04 7.32
C GLY A 196 -2.82 -27.06 8.47
N GLU A 197 -3.52 -25.96 8.74
CA GLU A 197 -4.55 -25.85 9.77
C GLU A 197 -5.97 -25.67 9.22
N GLU A 198 -6.14 -25.84 7.90
CA GLU A 198 -7.41 -25.55 7.21
C GLU A 198 -8.57 -26.40 7.74
N GLU A 199 -8.32 -27.66 8.09
CA GLU A 199 -9.34 -28.56 8.62
C GLU A 199 -9.79 -28.15 10.03
N ARG A 200 -8.84 -27.76 10.89
CA ARG A 200 -9.14 -27.22 12.22
C ARG A 200 -9.95 -25.92 12.12
N ALA A 201 -9.58 -25.06 11.20
CA ALA A 201 -10.27 -23.81 10.96
C ALA A 201 -11.73 -24.05 10.48
N ARG A 202 -11.96 -25.02 9.60
CA ARG A 202 -13.31 -25.41 9.17
C ARG A 202 -14.13 -25.97 10.32
N THR A 203 -13.57 -26.91 11.07
CA THR A 203 -14.27 -27.51 12.22
C THR A 203 -14.69 -26.45 13.24
N LEU A 204 -13.80 -25.50 13.54
CA LEU A 204 -14.12 -24.39 14.44
C LEU A 204 -15.21 -23.49 13.84
N ALA A 205 -15.11 -23.16 12.58
CA ALA A 205 -16.09 -22.32 11.88
C ALA A 205 -17.48 -22.95 11.85
N GLU A 206 -17.58 -24.25 11.58
CA GLU A 206 -18.84 -25.01 11.61
C GLU A 206 -19.45 -24.99 13.00
N ALA A 207 -18.63 -25.25 14.04
CA ALA A 207 -19.08 -25.23 15.42
C ALA A 207 -19.57 -23.85 15.89
N LEU A 208 -18.93 -22.74 15.44
CA LEU A 208 -19.38 -21.40 15.72
C LEU A 208 -20.63 -21.03 14.93
N SER A 209 -20.72 -21.46 13.67
CA SER A 209 -21.91 -21.23 12.81
C SER A 209 -23.14 -21.91 13.35
N ALA A 210 -23.01 -23.11 13.96
CA ALA A 210 -24.10 -23.79 14.68
C ALA A 210 -24.67 -22.93 15.82
N GLY A 211 -23.84 -22.01 16.39
CA GLY A 211 -24.27 -21.01 17.36
C GLY A 211 -24.89 -19.74 16.74
N ARG A 212 -25.22 -19.75 15.45
CA ARG A 212 -25.79 -18.63 14.68
C ARG A 212 -24.86 -17.41 14.57
N LEU A 213 -23.55 -17.60 14.63
CA LEU A 213 -22.60 -16.56 14.31
C LEU A 213 -22.32 -16.56 12.78
N PRO A 214 -22.19 -15.39 12.15
CA PRO A 214 -21.75 -15.30 10.76
C PRO A 214 -20.24 -15.55 10.69
N VAL A 215 -19.86 -16.76 10.34
CA VAL A 215 -18.45 -17.19 10.36
C VAL A 215 -17.95 -17.44 8.95
N ARG A 216 -16.73 -16.99 8.68
CA ARG A 216 -15.98 -17.27 7.46
C ARG A 216 -14.58 -17.78 7.80
N VAL A 217 -14.11 -18.76 7.04
CA VAL A 217 -12.70 -19.19 7.08
C VAL A 217 -11.93 -18.41 6.01
N THR A 218 -10.81 -17.88 6.39
CA THR A 218 -9.86 -17.27 5.45
C THR A 218 -8.46 -17.76 5.75
N GLY A 219 -7.57 -17.76 4.76
CA GLY A 219 -6.16 -17.97 4.99
C GLY A 219 -5.65 -16.96 6.04
N ALA A 220 -4.65 -17.36 6.81
CA ALA A 220 -4.05 -16.48 7.78
C ALA A 220 -3.65 -15.19 7.06
N GLU A 221 -4.15 -14.06 7.55
CA GLU A 221 -3.65 -12.77 7.12
C GLU A 221 -2.13 -12.82 7.29
N HIS A 222 -1.41 -12.46 6.26
CA HIS A 222 0.04 -12.33 6.37
C HIS A 222 0.27 -11.35 7.52
N ARG A 223 0.74 -11.85 8.66
CA ARG A 223 1.26 -11.03 9.75
C ARG A 223 2.74 -10.86 9.45
N PRO A 224 3.12 -9.85 8.70
CA PRO A 224 4.53 -9.61 8.50
C PRO A 224 5.12 -9.27 9.86
N GLU A 225 6.27 -9.82 10.14
CA GLU A 225 7.14 -9.30 11.20
C GLU A 225 7.29 -7.80 10.99
N ALA A 226 7.43 -7.03 12.08
CA ALA A 226 7.54 -5.59 12.02
C ALA A 226 8.54 -5.16 10.93
N ASN A 227 8.03 -4.52 9.88
CA ASN A 227 8.83 -4.06 8.77
C ASN A 227 8.93 -2.53 8.84
N ALA A 228 10.14 -2.02 8.93
CA ALA A 228 10.40 -0.58 9.03
C ALA A 228 9.84 0.23 7.83
N LEU A 229 9.62 -0.41 6.68
CA LEU A 229 9.03 0.24 5.50
C LEU A 229 7.53 0.49 5.62
N TYR A 230 6.84 -0.15 6.57
CA TYR A 230 5.39 0.01 6.70
C TYR A 230 4.94 1.42 7.05
N GLY A 231 5.79 2.19 7.74
CA GLY A 231 5.54 3.60 8.01
C GLY A 231 6.09 4.55 6.93
N SER A 232 6.75 4.03 5.89
CA SER A 232 7.46 4.84 4.89
C SER A 232 6.59 5.30 3.73
N GLY A 233 7.11 6.26 2.95
CA GLY A 233 6.52 6.72 1.70
C GLY A 233 6.48 5.66 0.58
N TYR A 234 7.12 4.51 0.76
CA TYR A 234 7.14 3.41 -0.21
C TYR A 234 5.94 2.47 -0.07
N MET A 235 5.36 2.39 1.12
CA MET A 235 4.23 1.50 1.42
C MET A 235 2.99 1.72 0.54
N PRO A 236 2.60 2.94 0.17
CA PRO A 236 1.47 3.18 -0.72
C PRO A 236 1.57 2.46 -2.07
N GLY A 237 2.77 2.46 -2.68
CA GLY A 237 3.01 1.77 -3.96
C GLY A 237 2.83 0.26 -3.85
N TYR A 238 3.38 -0.35 -2.79
CA TYR A 238 3.19 -1.78 -2.50
C TYR A 238 1.72 -2.14 -2.29
N LEU A 239 0.99 -1.32 -1.53
CA LEU A 239 -0.43 -1.56 -1.25
C LEU A 239 -1.26 -1.52 -2.54
N LEU A 240 -1.02 -0.53 -3.42
CA LEU A 240 -1.68 -0.44 -4.73
C LEU A 240 -1.38 -1.64 -5.62
N HIS A 241 -0.10 -2.04 -5.69
CA HIS A 241 0.30 -3.21 -6.47
C HIS A 241 -0.39 -4.48 -5.97
N THR A 242 -0.44 -4.68 -4.66
CA THR A 242 -1.12 -5.83 -4.04
C THR A 242 -2.63 -5.83 -4.32
N MET A 243 -3.26 -4.66 -4.31
CA MET A 243 -4.68 -4.51 -4.68
C MET A 243 -4.93 -4.83 -6.16
N ALA A 244 -4.09 -4.31 -7.07
CA ALA A 244 -4.24 -4.47 -8.51
C ALA A 244 -3.94 -5.90 -8.98
N SER A 245 -2.96 -6.57 -8.39
CA SER A 245 -2.49 -7.91 -8.80
C SER A 245 -3.40 -9.07 -8.41
N SER A 246 -4.61 -8.84 -7.91
CA SER A 246 -5.52 -9.86 -7.37
C SER A 246 -4.90 -10.74 -6.27
N ARG A 247 -3.75 -10.38 -5.75
CA ARG A 247 -3.06 -11.01 -4.62
C ARG A 247 -3.67 -10.57 -3.27
N GLY A 248 -4.97 -10.28 -3.25
CA GLY A 248 -5.67 -9.74 -2.07
C GLY A 248 -5.50 -10.54 -0.78
N SER A 249 -5.08 -11.81 -0.86
CA SER A 249 -4.71 -12.64 0.30
C SER A 249 -3.38 -12.20 0.97
N ARG A 250 -2.61 -11.35 0.33
CA ARG A 250 -1.32 -10.84 0.85
C ARG A 250 -1.39 -9.37 1.30
N MET A 251 -2.57 -8.77 1.27
CA MET A 251 -2.72 -7.39 1.73
C MET A 251 -2.36 -7.30 3.22
N PRO A 252 -1.44 -6.41 3.58
CA PRO A 252 -1.08 -6.22 4.98
C PRO A 252 -2.27 -5.65 5.75
N ARG A 253 -2.37 -6.02 7.02
CA ARG A 253 -3.39 -5.54 7.92
C ARG A 253 -3.21 -4.05 8.19
N LEU A 254 -4.24 -3.25 8.00
CA LEU A 254 -4.23 -1.84 8.39
C LEU A 254 -4.52 -1.72 9.89
N THR A 255 -3.73 -0.95 10.60
CA THR A 255 -3.93 -0.64 12.03
C THR A 255 -4.21 0.82 12.24
N LEU A 256 -4.93 1.16 13.32
CA LEU A 256 -5.22 2.56 13.64
C LEU A 256 -3.94 3.33 13.99
N LEU A 257 -3.16 2.79 14.91
CA LEU A 257 -1.92 3.37 15.41
C LEU A 257 -0.75 2.44 15.19
N ASP A 258 0.47 2.97 15.28
CA ASP A 258 1.68 2.16 15.27
C ASP A 258 1.61 1.04 16.32
N GLY A 259 1.94 -0.16 15.91
CA GLY A 259 1.93 -1.36 16.72
C GLY A 259 2.62 -2.50 16.00
N ASP A 260 2.82 -3.61 16.70
CA ASP A 260 3.70 -4.71 16.25
C ASP A 260 3.18 -5.57 15.09
N SER A 261 2.02 -5.26 14.50
CA SER A 261 1.35 -6.26 13.65
C SER A 261 0.63 -5.72 12.41
N GLY A 262 1.07 -4.58 11.85
CA GLY A 262 0.43 -4.08 10.64
C GLY A 262 0.92 -2.72 10.16
N VAL A 263 0.26 -2.22 9.12
CA VAL A 263 0.53 -0.90 8.55
C VAL A 263 -0.32 0.13 9.25
N ALA A 264 0.30 0.97 10.04
CA ALA A 264 -0.39 2.02 10.78
C ALA A 264 -0.87 3.16 9.87
N LEU A 265 -2.07 3.66 10.14
CA LEU A 265 -2.62 4.83 9.48
C LEU A 265 -2.17 6.13 10.12
N LEU A 266 -1.98 6.10 11.43
CA LEU A 266 -1.57 7.26 12.23
C LEU A 266 -0.37 6.90 13.11
N THR A 267 0.46 7.91 13.41
CA THR A 267 1.43 7.79 14.49
C THR A 267 0.73 7.92 15.85
N PRO A 268 1.40 7.57 16.96
CA PRO A 268 0.85 7.79 18.32
C PRO A 268 0.47 9.25 18.57
N GLU A 269 1.16 10.19 17.92
CA GLU A 269 0.89 11.63 18.01
C GLU A 269 -0.30 12.09 17.15
N GLY A 270 -0.86 11.21 16.31
CA GLY A 270 -1.98 11.50 15.41
C GLY A 270 -1.57 12.05 14.03
N LEU A 271 -0.31 11.89 13.63
CA LEU A 271 0.13 12.25 12.29
C LEU A 271 -0.29 11.19 11.28
N LYS A 272 -0.78 11.66 10.14
CA LYS A 272 -1.20 10.81 9.02
C LYS A 272 0.02 10.15 8.35
N ARG A 273 0.01 8.83 8.28
CA ARG A 273 1.02 8.05 7.56
C ARG A 273 0.77 8.10 6.04
N PRO A 274 1.77 7.78 5.19
CA PRO A 274 1.59 7.79 3.72
C PRO A 274 0.43 6.95 3.23
N VAL A 275 0.16 5.81 3.87
CA VAL A 275 -0.98 4.96 3.53
C VAL A 275 -2.33 5.63 3.82
N TYR A 276 -2.42 6.48 4.84
CA TYR A 276 -3.61 7.29 5.06
C TYR A 276 -3.94 8.14 3.83
N HIS A 277 -2.92 8.81 3.29
CA HIS A 277 -3.07 9.66 2.10
C HIS A 277 -3.44 8.84 0.86
N LEU A 278 -2.84 7.65 0.68
CA LEU A 278 -3.27 6.74 -0.38
C LEU A 278 -4.75 6.39 -0.28
N LEU A 279 -5.23 5.98 0.91
CA LEU A 279 -6.63 5.62 1.10
C LEU A 279 -7.56 6.81 0.82
N SER A 280 -7.15 8.02 1.22
CA SER A 280 -7.88 9.25 0.90
C SER A 280 -7.95 9.51 -0.62
N LEU A 281 -6.89 9.21 -1.38
CA LEU A 281 -6.91 9.27 -2.83
C LEU A 281 -7.82 8.19 -3.44
N LEU A 282 -7.81 6.98 -2.87
CA LEU A 282 -8.69 5.90 -3.33
C LEU A 282 -10.18 6.23 -3.13
N GLU A 283 -10.55 6.98 -2.09
CA GLU A 283 -11.94 7.42 -1.89
C GLU A 283 -12.41 8.46 -2.93
N GLN A 284 -11.48 9.12 -3.61
CA GLN A 284 -11.82 10.02 -4.71
C GLN A 284 -12.04 9.30 -6.04
N LEU A 285 -11.66 8.04 -6.17
CA LEU A 285 -11.99 7.22 -7.33
C LEU A 285 -13.50 6.88 -7.34
N GLY A 286 -14.05 6.64 -8.52
CA GLY A 286 -15.38 6.04 -8.65
C GLY A 286 -15.46 4.63 -8.10
N ASP A 287 -16.64 4.09 -8.05
CA ASP A 287 -16.92 2.74 -7.51
C ASP A 287 -16.64 1.61 -8.53
N THR A 288 -16.39 1.97 -9.78
CA THR A 288 -16.25 1.05 -10.89
C THR A 288 -14.94 1.26 -11.63
N VAL A 289 -14.16 0.17 -11.78
CA VAL A 289 -12.96 0.14 -12.61
C VAL A 289 -13.38 -0.01 -14.07
N ILE A 290 -12.89 0.89 -14.93
CA ILE A 290 -13.16 0.89 -16.37
C ILE A 290 -11.96 0.42 -17.19
N ALA A 291 -10.74 0.61 -16.67
CA ALA A 291 -9.51 0.10 -17.27
C ALA A 291 -8.42 -0.02 -16.20
N GLN A 292 -7.52 -0.97 -16.38
CA GLN A 292 -6.38 -1.11 -15.48
C GLN A 292 -5.21 -1.75 -16.22
N GLY A 293 -3.98 -1.36 -15.85
CA GLY A 293 -2.71 -1.90 -16.35
C GLY A 293 -1.69 -2.01 -15.23
N ASP A 294 -0.42 -2.24 -15.61
CA ASP A 294 0.67 -2.42 -14.65
C ASP A 294 0.95 -1.16 -13.81
N MET A 295 0.66 0.03 -14.37
CA MET A 295 0.99 1.32 -13.78
C MET A 295 -0.22 2.24 -13.61
N TYR A 296 -1.42 1.78 -13.89
CA TYR A 296 -2.61 2.61 -13.78
C TYR A 296 -3.88 1.84 -13.40
N LEU A 297 -4.78 2.60 -12.81
CA LEU A 297 -6.15 2.22 -12.53
C LEU A 297 -7.04 3.38 -12.96
N ALA A 298 -7.94 3.16 -13.92
CA ALA A 298 -8.95 4.11 -14.30
C ALA A 298 -10.33 3.69 -13.75
N ALA A 299 -11.02 4.62 -13.13
CA ALA A 299 -12.31 4.37 -12.50
C ALA A 299 -13.32 5.47 -12.85
N ARG A 300 -14.59 5.18 -12.64
CA ARG A 300 -15.67 6.16 -12.68
C ARG A 300 -16.75 5.84 -11.65
N GLN A 301 -17.53 6.83 -11.30
CA GLN A 301 -18.73 6.65 -10.48
C GLN A 301 -19.84 6.08 -11.34
N SER A 302 -20.51 5.01 -10.90
CA SER A 302 -21.67 4.45 -11.61
C SER A 302 -22.72 5.50 -11.91
N GLY A 303 -23.10 5.59 -13.18
CA GLY A 303 -24.09 6.57 -13.65
C GLY A 303 -23.55 8.00 -13.84
N ARG A 304 -22.24 8.23 -13.76
CA ARG A 304 -21.58 9.50 -14.11
C ARG A 304 -20.58 9.28 -15.25
N GLU A 305 -20.28 10.36 -15.97
CA GLU A 305 -19.28 10.35 -17.04
C GLU A 305 -17.88 10.70 -16.53
N ASP A 306 -17.77 11.23 -15.30
CA ASP A 306 -16.48 11.64 -14.71
C ASP A 306 -15.52 10.47 -14.61
N ILE A 307 -14.30 10.66 -15.09
CA ILE A 307 -13.24 9.65 -15.07
C ILE A 307 -12.17 10.07 -14.06
N GLN A 308 -11.68 9.10 -13.30
CA GLN A 308 -10.51 9.27 -12.44
C GLN A 308 -9.44 8.27 -12.88
N VAL A 309 -8.20 8.75 -13.00
CA VAL A 309 -7.06 7.94 -13.40
C VAL A 309 -5.98 8.02 -12.32
N LEU A 310 -5.74 6.90 -11.68
CA LEU A 310 -4.64 6.73 -10.72
C LEU A 310 -3.46 6.12 -11.46
N LEU A 311 -2.38 6.87 -11.57
CA LEU A 311 -1.10 6.41 -12.11
C LEU A 311 -0.16 6.12 -10.94
N TYR A 312 0.63 5.04 -11.03
CA TYR A 312 1.59 4.71 -9.99
C TYR A 312 2.78 3.96 -10.57
N HIS A 313 3.94 4.17 -9.98
CA HIS A 313 5.13 3.43 -10.34
C HIS A 313 5.52 2.47 -9.21
N TYR A 314 5.27 1.20 -9.44
CA TYR A 314 5.71 0.11 -8.57
C TYR A 314 6.21 -1.06 -9.42
N ASP A 315 7.26 -1.72 -8.98
CA ASP A 315 7.78 -2.90 -9.63
C ASP A 315 7.71 -4.10 -8.68
N ALA A 316 7.26 -5.26 -9.18
CA ALA A 316 7.09 -6.47 -8.38
C ALA A 316 8.41 -7.02 -7.79
N CYS A 317 9.56 -6.59 -8.32
CA CYS A 317 10.86 -6.92 -7.71
C CYS A 317 11.02 -6.34 -6.29
N PHE A 318 10.22 -5.32 -5.94
CA PHE A 318 10.21 -4.71 -4.62
C PHE A 318 9.38 -5.49 -3.59
N ASP A 319 8.59 -6.49 -4.01
CA ASP A 319 7.75 -7.28 -3.10
C ASP A 319 8.56 -7.89 -1.95
N THR A 320 9.78 -8.36 -2.23
CA THR A 320 10.66 -8.96 -1.24
C THR A 320 11.04 -8.04 -0.09
N LEU A 321 11.00 -6.71 -0.31
CA LEU A 321 11.27 -5.71 0.73
C LEU A 321 10.14 -5.63 1.76
N PHE A 322 8.93 -5.94 1.33
CA PHE A 322 7.72 -5.85 2.15
C PHE A 322 7.25 -7.20 2.68
N GLU A 323 7.64 -8.30 2.05
CA GLU A 323 7.22 -9.67 2.40
C GLU A 323 8.08 -10.31 3.50
N GLY A 324 9.23 -9.72 3.87
CA GLY A 324 10.15 -10.22 4.90
C GLY A 324 10.30 -9.27 6.07
N GLY A 325 10.67 -9.79 7.23
CA GLY A 325 11.05 -9.01 8.41
C GLY A 325 12.42 -8.36 8.25
N SER A 326 12.61 -7.52 7.21
CA SER A 326 13.89 -6.89 6.92
C SER A 326 14.19 -5.74 7.88
N ARG A 327 15.41 -5.69 8.40
CA ARG A 327 15.88 -4.57 9.21
C ARG A 327 16.16 -3.36 8.32
N VAL A 328 15.98 -2.14 8.87
CA VAL A 328 16.21 -0.86 8.14
C VAL A 328 17.59 -0.80 7.49
N GLU A 329 18.60 -1.35 8.16
CA GLU A 329 19.98 -1.37 7.68
C GLU A 329 20.19 -2.24 6.43
N GLU A 330 19.40 -3.30 6.26
CA GLU A 330 19.43 -4.17 5.08
C GLU A 330 18.71 -3.55 3.89
N GLN A 331 17.79 -2.62 4.14
CA GLN A 331 16.97 -1.95 3.13
C GLN A 331 17.60 -0.66 2.59
N ALA A 332 18.49 -0.03 3.38
CA ALA A 332 19.10 1.25 3.02
C ALA A 332 19.83 1.26 1.65
N PRO A 333 20.61 0.24 1.26
CA PRO A 333 21.25 0.20 -0.05
C PRO A 333 20.24 0.14 -1.21
N PHE A 334 19.09 -0.51 -0.99
CA PHE A 334 18.06 -0.67 -2.01
C PHE A 334 17.24 0.61 -2.16
N VAL A 335 16.93 1.27 -1.06
CA VAL A 335 16.27 2.58 -1.05
C VAL A 335 17.15 3.63 -1.74
N GLU A 336 18.49 3.59 -1.56
CA GLU A 336 19.40 4.47 -2.29
C GLU A 336 19.47 4.18 -3.79
N LEU A 337 19.38 2.90 -4.18
CA LEU A 337 19.31 2.52 -5.59
C LEU A 337 18.04 3.07 -6.26
N MET A 338 16.91 3.07 -5.54
CA MET A 338 15.63 3.60 -6.03
C MET A 338 15.59 5.11 -6.20
N LYS A 339 16.48 5.84 -5.54
CA LYS A 339 16.62 7.30 -5.72
C LYS A 339 17.33 7.69 -7.01
N ASP A 340 17.89 6.71 -7.73
CA ASP A 340 18.55 6.98 -9.00
C ASP A 340 17.51 7.27 -10.09
N HIS A 341 17.59 8.44 -10.72
CA HIS A 341 16.61 8.93 -11.71
C HIS A 341 16.46 8.04 -12.95
N ASP A 342 17.37 7.07 -13.15
CA ASP A 342 17.30 6.12 -14.26
C ASP A 342 16.14 5.11 -14.13
N TYR A 343 15.51 5.00 -12.95
CA TYR A 343 14.33 4.15 -12.71
C TYR A 343 12.99 4.85 -13.00
N ASN A 344 13.01 6.10 -13.45
CA ASN A 344 11.77 6.78 -13.81
C ASN A 344 11.09 6.10 -15.00
N ARG A 345 9.76 5.93 -14.92
CA ARG A 345 8.95 5.41 -16.02
C ARG A 345 8.17 6.54 -16.69
N GLU A 346 8.21 6.56 -18.03
CA GLU A 346 7.42 7.49 -18.82
C GLU A 346 6.01 6.93 -19.04
N VAL A 347 5.01 7.75 -18.78
CA VAL A 347 3.60 7.41 -18.99
C VAL A 347 2.97 8.46 -19.89
N THR A 348 2.32 8.02 -20.97
CA THR A 348 1.52 8.86 -21.85
C THR A 348 0.06 8.50 -21.67
N LEU A 349 -0.72 9.42 -21.12
CA LEU A 349 -2.17 9.30 -20.98
C LEU A 349 -2.87 10.11 -22.08
N SER A 350 -3.77 9.46 -22.80
CA SER A 350 -4.66 10.09 -23.77
C SER A 350 -6.11 9.77 -23.41
N VAL A 351 -6.92 10.79 -23.15
CA VAL A 351 -8.38 10.65 -22.94
C VAL A 351 -9.09 11.31 -24.13
N ARG A 352 -9.69 10.51 -24.99
CA ARG A 352 -10.40 10.98 -26.20
C ARG A 352 -11.85 11.30 -25.90
N GLY A 353 -12.51 12.04 -26.81
CA GLY A 353 -13.92 12.37 -26.70
C GLY A 353 -14.22 13.48 -25.68
N MET A 354 -13.21 14.20 -25.22
CA MET A 354 -13.35 15.31 -24.28
C MET A 354 -13.61 16.61 -25.05
N THR A 355 -14.87 17.09 -25.04
CA THR A 355 -15.24 18.35 -25.67
C THR A 355 -15.99 19.22 -24.68
N GLY A 356 -15.59 20.51 -24.56
CA GLY A 356 -16.13 21.49 -23.64
C GLY A 356 -15.20 21.84 -22.49
N ARG A 357 -15.77 22.38 -21.41
CA ARG A 357 -15.02 22.83 -20.23
C ARG A 357 -14.86 21.71 -19.22
N PHE A 358 -13.64 21.56 -18.73
CA PHE A 358 -13.31 20.54 -17.74
C PHE A 358 -12.52 21.13 -16.58
N ALA A 359 -12.81 20.63 -15.38
CA ALA A 359 -11.96 20.78 -14.20
C ALA A 359 -11.12 19.52 -14.05
N ILE A 360 -9.80 19.68 -14.04
CA ILE A 360 -8.87 18.57 -13.85
C ILE A 360 -8.12 18.78 -12.54
N ARG A 361 -8.48 17.99 -11.53
CA ARG A 361 -7.78 17.95 -10.23
C ARG A 361 -6.67 16.91 -10.32
N LYS A 362 -5.49 17.30 -9.90
CA LYS A 362 -4.31 16.46 -9.86
C LYS A 362 -3.78 16.38 -8.44
N TYR A 363 -3.62 15.17 -7.93
CA TYR A 363 -3.02 14.91 -6.62
C TYR A 363 -1.75 14.10 -6.81
N ARG A 364 -0.66 14.50 -6.18
CA ARG A 364 0.64 13.86 -6.28
C ARG A 364 1.14 13.45 -4.90
N LEU A 365 1.49 12.18 -4.75
CA LEU A 365 2.10 11.63 -3.55
C LEU A 365 3.45 11.04 -3.92
N THR A 366 4.54 11.61 -3.38
CA THR A 366 5.90 11.16 -3.62
C THR A 366 6.52 10.59 -2.34
N SER A 367 7.30 9.53 -2.47
CA SER A 367 7.99 8.92 -1.35
C SER A 367 9.07 9.80 -0.76
N GLU A 368 9.80 10.53 -1.61
CA GLU A 368 10.91 11.40 -1.20
C GLU A 368 10.44 12.64 -0.46
N GLU A 369 9.43 13.32 -0.97
CA GLU A 369 8.89 14.52 -0.34
C GLU A 369 8.30 14.19 1.02
N TYR A 370 7.56 13.08 1.14
CA TYR A 370 7.04 12.65 2.43
C TYR A 370 8.16 12.36 3.42
N ALA A 371 9.20 11.61 3.00
CA ALA A 371 10.32 11.26 3.87
C ALA A 371 11.15 12.50 4.27
N SER A 372 11.30 13.47 3.37
CA SER A 372 11.97 14.74 3.65
C SER A 372 11.16 15.57 4.64
N ARG A 373 9.90 15.83 4.33
CA ARG A 373 9.00 16.62 5.19
C ARG A 373 8.86 16.00 6.58
N TYR A 374 8.78 14.67 6.68
CA TYR A 374 8.68 13.99 7.97
C TYR A 374 9.97 14.08 8.80
N ARG A 375 11.16 14.09 8.17
CA ARG A 375 12.47 14.24 8.84
C ARG A 375 12.71 15.66 9.32
N ASP A 376 12.24 16.65 8.59
CA ASP A 376 12.44 18.06 8.90
C ASP A 376 11.61 18.53 10.10
N PHE A 377 10.68 17.72 10.55
CA PHE A 377 9.88 17.95 11.76
C PHE A 377 10.33 17.01 12.88
N PRO A 378 11.33 17.39 13.72
CA PRO A 378 11.61 16.65 14.94
C PRO A 378 10.37 16.75 15.82
N LEU A 379 9.60 15.66 15.87
CA LEU A 379 8.36 15.63 16.66
C LEU A 379 8.70 15.72 18.13
N PRO A 380 8.12 16.69 18.87
CA PRO A 380 8.14 16.64 20.31
C PRO A 380 7.40 15.38 20.79
N PRO A 381 7.64 14.95 22.05
CA PRO A 381 6.88 13.83 22.63
C PRO A 381 5.38 13.99 22.43
N ALA A 382 4.67 12.88 22.21
CA ALA A 382 3.25 12.82 21.82
C ALA A 382 2.30 13.68 22.69
N ASP A 383 2.62 13.81 23.96
CA ASP A 383 1.85 14.59 24.94
C ASP A 383 1.92 16.11 24.77
N ARG A 384 2.73 16.59 23.83
CA ARG A 384 2.99 18.03 23.63
C ARG A 384 2.45 18.62 22.33
N LEU A 385 1.84 17.82 21.45
CA LEU A 385 1.27 18.34 20.21
C LEU A 385 -0.13 18.89 20.43
N SER A 386 -0.32 20.19 20.17
CA SER A 386 -1.66 20.77 20.14
C SER A 386 -2.45 20.29 18.91
N ALA A 387 -3.78 20.30 19.00
CA ALA A 387 -4.65 19.98 17.86
C ALA A 387 -4.39 20.87 16.63
N GLU A 388 -4.02 22.13 16.86
CA GLU A 388 -3.66 23.06 15.79
C GLU A 388 -2.34 22.68 15.13
N THR A 389 -1.31 22.34 15.92
CA THR A 389 -0.03 21.85 15.40
C THR A 389 -0.21 20.59 14.57
N LEU A 390 -1.00 19.62 15.06
CA LEU A 390 -1.35 18.42 14.31
C LEU A 390 -2.05 18.73 13.00
N ARG A 391 -2.98 19.68 12.99
CA ARG A 391 -3.68 20.08 11.76
C ARG A 391 -2.72 20.66 10.73
N VAL A 392 -1.82 21.54 11.15
CA VAL A 392 -0.81 22.15 10.26
C VAL A 392 0.13 21.08 9.71
N LEU A 393 0.69 20.21 10.56
CA LEU A 393 1.59 19.14 10.15
C LEU A 393 0.91 18.16 9.18
N ASN A 394 -0.30 17.73 9.49
CA ASN A 394 -1.07 16.85 8.61
C ASN A 394 -1.40 17.51 7.25
N GLY A 395 -1.61 18.84 7.23
CA GLY A 395 -1.78 19.60 5.99
C GLY A 395 -0.50 19.67 5.17
N THR A 396 0.66 19.82 5.83
CA THR A 396 1.97 19.86 5.16
C THR A 396 2.36 18.50 4.57
N LEU A 397 1.94 17.40 5.21
CA LEU A 397 2.20 16.03 4.76
C LEU A 397 1.19 15.55 3.70
N ALA A 398 0.12 16.29 3.45
CA ALA A 398 -0.89 15.93 2.47
C ALA A 398 -0.30 15.89 1.03
N PRO A 399 -0.88 15.08 0.13
CA PRO A 399 -0.51 15.09 -1.29
C PRO A 399 -0.59 16.49 -1.88
N GLU A 400 0.35 16.82 -2.76
CA GLU A 400 0.26 18.06 -3.53
C GLU A 400 -1.00 18.04 -4.40
N MET A 401 -1.75 19.15 -4.39
CA MET A 401 -2.97 19.30 -5.18
C MET A 401 -2.85 20.47 -6.12
N SER A 402 -3.20 20.26 -7.37
CA SER A 402 -3.42 21.33 -8.36
C SER A 402 -4.74 21.17 -9.08
N LEU A 403 -5.30 22.30 -9.53
CA LEU A 403 -6.56 22.38 -10.29
C LEU A 403 -6.30 23.14 -11.57
N ASN A 404 -6.64 22.51 -12.68
CA ASN A 404 -6.61 23.13 -14.00
C ASN A 404 -8.03 23.19 -14.58
N LEU A 405 -8.41 24.36 -15.08
CA LEU A 405 -9.65 24.55 -15.84
C LEU A 405 -9.27 24.66 -17.31
N LEU A 406 -9.72 23.74 -18.12
CA LEU A 406 -9.37 23.65 -19.54
C LEU A 406 -10.60 23.61 -20.42
N GLU A 407 -10.53 24.30 -21.56
CA GLU A 407 -11.45 24.10 -22.68
C GLU A 407 -10.79 23.07 -23.61
N LEU A 408 -11.43 21.93 -23.82
CA LEU A 408 -10.91 20.84 -24.62
C LEU A 408 -11.77 20.65 -25.89
N ASP A 409 -11.11 20.32 -26.99
CA ASP A 409 -11.75 20.02 -28.26
C ASP A 409 -11.22 18.70 -28.81
N GLY A 410 -11.77 17.60 -28.28
CA GLY A 410 -11.53 16.24 -28.75
C GLY A 410 -10.72 15.36 -27.83
N ALA A 411 -9.62 15.81 -27.24
CA ALA A 411 -8.80 14.96 -26.38
C ALA A 411 -7.98 15.72 -25.33
N TYR A 412 -7.64 15.02 -24.25
CA TYR A 412 -6.63 15.43 -23.29
C TYR A 412 -5.40 14.54 -23.41
N HIS A 413 -4.22 15.14 -23.49
CA HIS A 413 -2.94 14.44 -23.56
C HIS A 413 -2.02 14.87 -22.42
N LEU A 414 -1.40 13.89 -21.78
CA LEU A 414 -0.42 14.11 -20.72
C LEU A 414 0.71 13.11 -20.88
N THR A 415 1.95 13.60 -21.01
CA THR A 415 3.14 12.78 -20.91
C THR A 415 3.92 13.22 -19.68
N LEU A 416 4.28 12.26 -18.83
CA LEU A 416 5.00 12.51 -17.59
C LEU A 416 5.94 11.36 -17.26
N LYS A 417 6.89 11.65 -16.37
CA LYS A 417 7.79 10.65 -15.79
C LYS A 417 7.42 10.45 -14.33
N LEU A 418 7.13 9.20 -13.97
CA LEU A 418 6.87 8.79 -12.59
C LEU A 418 8.17 8.30 -11.97
N ALA A 419 8.55 8.87 -10.86
CA ALA A 419 9.61 8.33 -10.00
C ALA A 419 9.15 7.02 -9.34
N PRO A 420 10.07 6.17 -8.88
CA PRO A 420 9.71 4.97 -8.13
C PRO A 420 8.80 5.30 -6.93
N PHE A 421 7.74 4.53 -6.75
CA PHE A 421 6.70 4.70 -5.72
C PHE A 421 5.91 6.01 -5.78
N GLU A 422 6.06 6.79 -6.84
CA GLU A 422 5.22 7.95 -7.06
C GLU A 422 3.80 7.54 -7.44
N ILE A 423 2.84 8.24 -6.87
CA ILE A 423 1.40 8.06 -7.14
C ILE A 423 0.84 9.39 -7.57
N LEU A 424 0.07 9.36 -8.66
CA LEU A 424 -0.58 10.51 -9.25
C LEU A 424 -2.05 10.19 -9.52
N LEU A 425 -2.96 10.93 -8.90
CA LEU A 425 -4.38 10.84 -9.20
C LEU A 425 -4.82 12.05 -10.05
N LEU A 426 -5.47 11.76 -11.16
CA LEU A 426 -6.12 12.73 -12.03
C LEU A 426 -7.64 12.52 -11.95
N CYS A 427 -8.39 13.55 -11.57
CA CYS A 427 -9.84 13.53 -11.58
C CYS A 427 -10.34 14.50 -12.66
N PHE A 428 -11.03 13.96 -13.66
CA PHE A 428 -11.63 14.72 -14.74
C PHE A 428 -13.11 14.93 -14.46
N GLU A 429 -13.55 16.16 -14.42
CA GLU A 429 -14.94 16.57 -14.16
C GLU A 429 -15.38 17.53 -15.25
N LYS A 430 -16.48 17.21 -15.95
CA LYS A 430 -17.06 18.10 -16.95
C LYS A 430 -17.90 19.17 -16.26
N LEU A 431 -17.68 20.47 -16.64
CA LEU A 431 -18.33 21.64 -16.07
C LEU A 431 -19.58 22.05 -16.82
#